data_0120bbd80c0354be9866eb9c81a0f54f
#
_entry.id   0120bbd80c0354be9866eb9c81a0f54f
#
_cell.length_a   1.000
_cell.length_b   1.000
_cell.length_c   1.000
_cell.angle_alpha   90.00
_cell.angle_beta   90.00
_cell.angle_gamma   90.00
#
_symmetry.space_group_name_H-M   'P 1'
#
loop_
_entity.id
_entity.type
_entity.pdbx_description
1 polymer ?
#
loop_
_entity_poly.entity_id
_entity_poly.type
_entity_poly.pdbx_seq_one_letter_code
_entity_poly.pdbx_strand_id
1 'polypeptide(L)'
;MKKAILAVVALLVSLPAMAFEAKLQTKTVGEVTISSKESSWALDAKVESKDGLEYITIELNAPQPTTPPKFKVAFSTPQLDAHHVWSSNRSGRMILQPDWSKAQTSALAQTMPLYSYINNNNKNRLTLATSEANRRVDVRVGLREEGALLVGIFNFFVEQEAPITHYKTTILLDNRDIFWAEAIREASQWIESQNDFKVCRVPDAAFEPLYSTWYQFHQQITDEAIEAECREAVKLGMKTIIVDDGWQTADNNRGYAYCGDWRVAPVRIKDMAAHVKRVQDIGMKYMLWYSVPFIGRYSDAWKQFEGKFLYMRNRDVGVLDPRFPEVREYLISTYEKALKEWNLDGFKLDFIDSFKLSGKDPAIAENYAGRDIKSVSEAVDVLMIEVKNHLQAIKPDILIEFRQNYIGPAIRQYGNMFRASDCPGDMQNNRIRIANLRLTSGTTAVHADMLEWNVAEKPEVAARHILSALYGVVQYSVMLRDIPKEQKRMVKHWIDFSQKHRNTLLHSTFKPYHPEACFPILEAESADERIITAYQEGMVVEGGAADRNLYIINATGVEKMAVELDGKPKKAEYYDTYGNLVAGAKLVKGLQSVNIPVSGYVKLIY
;
A
#
# COMPACT_ATOMS: atom_id res chain seq x y z
N MET A 1 7.89 41.16 9.68
CA MET A 1 7.57 41.09 8.23
C MET A 1 6.09 40.76 8.09
N LYS A 2 5.30 41.63 7.48
CA LYS A 2 3.83 41.49 7.34
C LYS A 2 3.54 40.40 6.30
N LYS A 3 2.83 39.34 6.70
CA LYS A 3 2.30 38.31 5.79
C LYS A 3 1.22 38.97 4.92
N ALA A 4 1.42 38.99 3.61
CA ALA A 4 0.38 39.42 2.68
C ALA A 4 -0.55 38.22 2.46
N ILE A 5 -1.75 38.31 3.06
CA ILE A 5 -2.88 37.41 2.74
C ILE A 5 -3.58 38.07 1.55
N LEU A 6 -3.49 37.46 0.38
CA LEU A 6 -4.27 37.87 -0.79
C LEU A 6 -5.59 37.10 -0.74
N ALA A 7 -6.62 37.72 -0.15
CA ALA A 7 -7.98 37.23 -0.21
C ALA A 7 -8.62 37.70 -1.53
N VAL A 8 -8.96 36.75 -2.40
CA VAL A 8 -9.79 37.06 -3.58
C VAL A 8 -11.23 36.71 -3.25
N VAL A 9 -12.07 37.69 -3.10
CA VAL A 9 -13.51 37.55 -2.89
C VAL A 9 -14.16 37.21 -4.24
N ALA A 10 -14.80 36.04 -4.34
CA ALA A 10 -15.60 35.67 -5.50
C ALA A 10 -16.96 36.40 -5.45
N LEU A 11 -17.29 37.17 -6.47
CA LEU A 11 -18.59 37.81 -6.62
C LEU A 11 -19.63 36.79 -7.11
N LEU A 12 -20.66 36.51 -6.32
CA LEU A 12 -21.80 35.67 -6.67
C LEU A 12 -22.85 36.48 -7.46
N VAL A 13 -23.12 36.06 -8.69
CA VAL A 13 -24.27 36.57 -9.49
C VAL A 13 -25.29 35.43 -9.61
N SER A 14 -26.52 35.66 -9.17
CA SER A 14 -27.59 34.68 -9.10
C SER A 14 -28.48 34.67 -10.36
N LEU A 15 -28.56 33.52 -11.03
CA LEU A 15 -29.55 33.18 -12.07
C LEU A 15 -30.07 31.73 -11.88
N PRO A 16 -31.25 31.33 -12.37
CA PRO A 16 -31.93 30.08 -12.05
C PRO A 16 -31.20 28.85 -12.63
N ALA A 17 -31.15 27.77 -11.85
CA ALA A 17 -30.36 26.55 -12.04
C ALA A 17 -28.83 26.82 -11.99
N MET A 18 -28.31 27.16 -10.81
CA MET A 18 -27.04 27.88 -10.70
C MET A 18 -25.85 26.95 -10.64
N ALA A 19 -25.11 26.95 -11.73
CA ALA A 19 -23.69 26.60 -11.75
C ALA A 19 -22.91 27.56 -10.84
N PHE A 20 -21.90 27.03 -10.11
CA PHE A 20 -20.86 27.89 -9.57
C PHE A 20 -19.55 27.73 -10.35
N GLU A 21 -18.83 28.80 -10.50
CA GLU A 21 -17.48 28.82 -11.04
C GLU A 21 -16.65 29.84 -10.25
N ALA A 22 -15.48 29.39 -9.76
CA ALA A 22 -14.47 30.25 -9.16
C ALA A 22 -13.14 30.02 -9.84
N LYS A 23 -12.38 31.09 -10.07
CA LYS A 23 -11.04 31.09 -10.63
C LYS A 23 -10.08 31.64 -9.60
N LEU A 24 -9.09 30.86 -9.26
CA LEU A 24 -8.06 31.21 -8.29
C LEU A 24 -6.71 31.26 -9.00
N GLN A 25 -5.84 32.17 -8.57
CA GLN A 25 -4.46 32.26 -9.07
C GLN A 25 -3.51 31.62 -8.08
N THR A 26 -2.66 30.71 -8.57
CA THR A 26 -1.59 30.08 -7.84
C THR A 26 -0.25 30.40 -8.49
N LYS A 27 0.83 30.33 -7.72
CA LYS A 27 2.20 30.48 -8.26
C LYS A 27 2.68 29.18 -8.90
N THR A 28 2.18 28.04 -8.42
CA THR A 28 2.63 26.70 -8.81
C THR A 28 2.10 26.31 -10.18
N VAL A 29 0.81 26.51 -10.46
CA VAL A 29 0.17 26.03 -11.69
C VAL A 29 -0.59 27.13 -12.47
N GLY A 30 -0.58 28.38 -12.00
CA GLY A 30 -1.35 29.47 -12.58
C GLY A 30 -2.82 29.42 -12.20
N GLU A 31 -3.73 29.54 -13.16
CA GLU A 31 -5.18 29.54 -12.91
C GLU A 31 -5.68 28.14 -12.54
N VAL A 32 -6.45 28.08 -11.44
CA VAL A 32 -7.21 26.90 -11.01
C VAL A 32 -8.69 27.24 -11.06
N THR A 33 -9.47 26.41 -11.75
CA THR A 33 -10.93 26.58 -11.87
C THR A 33 -11.64 25.57 -10.97
N ILE A 34 -12.55 26.05 -10.12
CA ILE A 34 -13.48 25.24 -9.31
C ILE A 34 -14.86 25.43 -9.91
N SER A 35 -15.53 24.36 -10.34
CA SER A 35 -16.81 24.51 -11.04
C SER A 35 -17.77 23.34 -10.79
N SER A 36 -19.09 23.68 -10.77
CA SER A 36 -20.21 22.74 -10.79
C SER A 36 -21.26 23.19 -11.79
N LYS A 37 -21.97 22.25 -12.41
CA LYS A 37 -23.07 22.55 -13.33
C LYS A 37 -24.39 22.76 -12.60
N GLU A 38 -24.52 22.28 -11.39
CA GLU A 38 -25.76 22.30 -10.60
C GLU A 38 -25.39 22.62 -9.15
N SER A 39 -25.92 23.72 -8.59
CA SER A 39 -25.69 23.96 -7.18
C SER A 39 -26.62 24.99 -6.55
N SER A 40 -27.25 24.61 -5.44
CA SER A 40 -27.83 25.51 -4.45
C SER A 40 -26.86 25.78 -3.27
N TRP A 41 -25.59 25.39 -3.41
CA TRP A 41 -24.55 25.49 -2.39
C TRP A 41 -23.75 26.78 -2.56
N ALA A 42 -23.41 27.42 -1.46
CA ALA A 42 -22.46 28.52 -1.43
C ALA A 42 -21.03 27.94 -1.47
N LEU A 43 -20.20 28.49 -2.36
CA LEU A 43 -18.78 28.18 -2.48
C LEU A 43 -17.95 29.28 -1.85
N ASP A 44 -17.05 28.92 -0.93
CA ASP A 44 -15.89 29.72 -0.52
C ASP A 44 -14.60 28.98 -0.90
N ALA A 45 -13.62 29.73 -1.43
CA ALA A 45 -12.35 29.13 -1.83
C ALA A 45 -11.21 30.14 -1.70
N LYS A 46 -10.06 29.66 -1.18
CA LYS A 46 -8.86 30.49 -0.97
C LYS A 46 -7.59 29.73 -1.28
N VAL A 47 -6.53 30.47 -1.62
CA VAL A 47 -5.17 29.97 -1.81
C VAL A 47 -4.30 30.48 -0.68
N GLU A 48 -3.54 29.57 -0.06
CA GLU A 48 -2.52 29.90 0.93
C GLU A 48 -1.17 29.30 0.50
N SER A 49 -0.09 30.09 0.61
CA SER A 49 1.27 29.62 0.35
C SER A 49 2.03 29.51 1.67
N LYS A 50 2.64 28.34 1.91
CA LYS A 50 3.45 28.09 3.11
C LYS A 50 4.59 27.13 2.79
N ASP A 51 5.81 27.47 3.17
CA ASP A 51 7.02 26.62 3.08
C ASP A 51 7.29 26.08 1.67
N GLY A 52 6.97 26.88 0.63
CA GLY A 52 7.14 26.51 -0.78
C GLY A 52 5.99 25.67 -1.36
N LEU A 53 4.98 25.38 -0.55
CA LEU A 53 3.77 24.65 -0.96
C LEU A 53 2.60 25.61 -1.13
N GLU A 54 1.63 25.26 -1.95
CA GLU A 54 0.35 25.98 -2.06
C GLU A 54 -0.82 25.06 -1.70
N TYR A 55 -1.77 25.65 -1.00
CA TYR A 55 -2.97 24.99 -0.49
C TYR A 55 -4.21 25.71 -1.00
N ILE A 56 -5.08 25.01 -1.71
CA ILE A 56 -6.36 25.54 -2.18
C ILE A 56 -7.45 24.94 -1.30
N THR A 57 -7.93 25.71 -0.33
CA THR A 57 -9.04 25.29 0.52
C THR A 57 -10.36 25.63 -0.16
N ILE A 58 -11.27 24.67 -0.19
CA ILE A 58 -12.58 24.72 -0.83
C ILE A 58 -13.61 24.36 0.24
N GLU A 59 -14.60 25.22 0.44
CA GLU A 59 -15.66 25.03 1.41
C GLU A 59 -17.02 25.25 0.75
N LEU A 60 -17.89 24.27 0.89
CA LEU A 60 -19.25 24.29 0.36
C LEU A 60 -20.25 24.27 1.52
N ASN A 61 -21.23 25.18 1.50
CA ASN A 61 -22.24 25.33 2.53
C ASN A 61 -23.64 25.33 1.92
N ALA A 62 -24.58 24.59 2.55
CA ALA A 62 -26.00 24.61 2.23
C ALA A 62 -26.82 25.04 3.46
N PRO A 63 -27.92 25.78 3.31
CA PRO A 63 -28.73 26.25 4.43
C PRO A 63 -29.48 25.13 5.15
N GLN A 64 -29.65 23.99 4.52
CA GLN A 64 -30.27 22.78 5.06
C GLN A 64 -29.65 21.53 4.46
N PRO A 65 -29.82 20.34 5.07
CA PRO A 65 -29.30 19.10 4.50
C PRO A 65 -29.76 18.90 3.06
N THR A 66 -28.82 18.89 2.14
CA THR A 66 -29.05 18.81 0.69
C THR A 66 -28.01 17.88 0.10
N THR A 67 -28.37 17.13 -0.95
CA THR A 67 -27.40 16.30 -1.70
C THR A 67 -26.28 17.19 -2.22
N PRO A 68 -25.02 16.88 -1.93
CA PRO A 68 -23.89 17.69 -2.38
C PRO A 68 -23.76 17.65 -3.91
N PRO A 69 -23.39 18.79 -4.53
CA PRO A 69 -23.26 18.88 -5.97
C PRO A 69 -22.00 18.20 -6.45
N LYS A 70 -22.05 17.55 -7.60
CA LYS A 70 -20.83 17.13 -8.30
C LYS A 70 -20.05 18.37 -8.71
N PHE A 71 -18.78 18.46 -8.30
CA PHE A 71 -17.92 19.56 -8.72
C PHE A 71 -16.53 19.06 -9.11
N LYS A 72 -15.82 19.89 -9.85
CA LYS A 72 -14.44 19.62 -10.25
C LYS A 72 -13.51 20.77 -9.86
N VAL A 73 -12.27 20.41 -9.56
CA VAL A 73 -11.13 21.33 -9.47
C VAL A 73 -10.20 20.98 -10.61
N ALA A 74 -9.88 21.94 -11.46
CA ALA A 74 -9.10 21.69 -12.67
C ALA A 74 -8.06 22.79 -12.90
N PHE A 75 -6.88 22.39 -13.34
CA PHE A 75 -5.83 23.27 -13.80
C PHE A 75 -5.04 22.64 -14.95
N SER A 76 -4.33 23.49 -15.67
CA SER A 76 -3.30 23.07 -16.61
C SER A 76 -2.09 23.98 -16.48
N THR A 77 -0.88 23.41 -16.59
CA THR A 77 0.39 24.14 -16.48
C THR A 77 1.36 23.63 -17.53
N PRO A 78 2.30 24.46 -18.05
CA PRO A 78 3.28 24.00 -19.04
C PRO A 78 4.04 22.77 -18.57
N GLN A 79 4.24 21.82 -19.49
CA GLN A 79 5.12 20.68 -19.26
C GLN A 79 6.57 21.16 -19.30
N LEU A 80 7.17 21.38 -18.14
CA LEU A 80 8.57 21.77 -18.01
C LEU A 80 9.36 20.65 -17.33
N ASP A 81 10.18 19.94 -18.09
CA ASP A 81 11.04 18.85 -17.61
C ASP A 81 10.29 17.78 -16.79
N ALA A 82 9.02 17.54 -17.10
CA ALA A 82 8.21 16.47 -16.50
C ALA A 82 8.02 15.35 -17.53
N HIS A 83 8.45 14.13 -17.21
CA HIS A 83 8.50 13.01 -18.14
C HIS A 83 7.63 11.84 -17.73
N HIS A 84 7.31 11.72 -16.45
CA HIS A 84 6.60 10.58 -15.87
C HIS A 84 5.56 11.06 -14.86
N VAL A 85 4.55 10.23 -14.59
CA VAL A 85 3.61 10.47 -13.48
C VAL A 85 3.53 9.26 -12.58
N TRP A 86 3.79 9.47 -11.30
CA TRP A 86 3.63 8.47 -10.25
C TRP A 86 2.23 8.53 -9.63
N SER A 87 1.69 7.35 -9.27
CA SER A 87 0.57 7.20 -8.35
C SER A 87 0.70 5.89 -7.58
N SER A 88 0.12 5.79 -6.41
CA SER A 88 0.26 4.64 -5.49
C SER A 88 -0.22 3.30 -6.07
N ASN A 89 -1.08 3.33 -7.09
CA ASN A 89 -1.67 2.15 -7.73
C ASN A 89 -0.93 1.66 -8.96
N ARG A 90 0.09 2.37 -9.43
CA ARG A 90 0.79 1.98 -10.64
C ARG A 90 1.82 0.90 -10.34
N SER A 91 1.62 -0.27 -10.92
CA SER A 91 2.57 -1.36 -10.97
C SER A 91 3.17 -1.43 -12.39
N GLY A 92 4.16 -0.61 -12.71
CA GLY A 92 4.77 -0.64 -14.04
C GLY A 92 4.99 0.75 -14.64
N ARG A 93 4.76 0.90 -15.93
CA ARG A 93 5.13 2.11 -16.67
C ARG A 93 4.48 3.38 -16.11
N MET A 94 5.30 4.32 -15.67
CA MET A 94 4.88 5.64 -15.17
C MET A 94 4.79 6.66 -16.30
N ILE A 95 4.19 6.27 -17.41
CA ILE A 95 4.05 7.12 -18.60
C ILE A 95 3.07 8.27 -18.37
N LEU A 96 3.31 9.39 -19.02
CA LEU A 96 2.32 10.46 -19.15
C LEU A 96 1.19 9.97 -20.05
N GLN A 97 -0.01 9.86 -19.49
CA GLN A 97 -1.22 9.53 -20.22
C GLN A 97 -1.81 10.80 -20.85
N PRO A 98 -2.47 10.72 -22.01
CA PRO A 98 -3.23 11.87 -22.52
C PRO A 98 -4.37 12.22 -21.54
N ASP A 99 -4.77 13.50 -21.50
CA ASP A 99 -5.75 14.03 -20.55
C ASP A 99 -7.18 13.45 -20.70
N TRP A 100 -7.47 12.80 -21.82
CA TRP A 100 -8.72 12.08 -22.06
C TRP A 100 -8.69 10.61 -21.56
N SER A 101 -7.56 10.14 -21.00
CA SER A 101 -7.47 8.80 -20.40
C SER A 101 -8.42 8.66 -19.20
N LYS A 102 -8.73 7.41 -18.85
CA LYS A 102 -9.60 7.10 -17.72
C LYS A 102 -9.05 7.68 -16.41
N ALA A 103 -9.91 8.37 -15.68
CA ALA A 103 -9.58 8.84 -14.35
C ALA A 103 -9.24 7.69 -13.40
N GLN A 104 -8.36 7.94 -12.46
CA GLN A 104 -8.04 7.02 -11.37
C GLN A 104 -8.93 7.35 -10.17
N THR A 105 -9.42 6.32 -9.49
CA THR A 105 -10.28 6.48 -8.31
C THR A 105 -9.45 6.38 -7.04
N SER A 106 -9.68 7.32 -6.12
CA SER A 106 -9.24 7.25 -4.74
C SER A 106 -10.46 7.24 -3.82
N ALA A 107 -10.41 6.47 -2.75
CA ALA A 107 -11.43 6.41 -1.71
C ALA A 107 -10.78 5.93 -0.40
N LEU A 108 -11.55 5.83 0.68
CA LEU A 108 -11.12 5.45 2.03
C LEU A 108 -10.11 4.29 2.08
N ALA A 109 -10.46 3.18 1.42
CA ALA A 109 -9.67 1.95 1.35
C ALA A 109 -9.23 1.63 -0.09
N GLN A 110 -8.90 2.62 -0.88
CA GLN A 110 -8.54 2.42 -2.28
C GLN A 110 -7.69 3.59 -2.80
N THR A 111 -6.44 3.34 -3.10
CA THR A 111 -5.51 4.30 -3.71
C THR A 111 -5.34 5.61 -2.93
N MET A 112 -4.15 6.12 -2.84
CA MET A 112 -3.89 7.45 -2.27
C MET A 112 -4.34 8.54 -3.26
N PRO A 113 -5.03 9.61 -2.80
CA PRO A 113 -5.42 10.76 -3.63
C PRO A 113 -4.23 11.69 -3.88
N LEU A 114 -3.14 11.14 -4.37
CA LEU A 114 -1.80 11.72 -4.45
C LEU A 114 -1.12 11.30 -5.75
N TYR A 115 -0.61 12.27 -6.51
CA TYR A 115 0.05 12.09 -7.80
C TYR A 115 1.29 12.97 -7.87
N SER A 116 2.33 12.51 -8.56
CA SER A 116 3.55 13.30 -8.75
C SER A 116 4.05 13.21 -10.18
N TYR A 117 4.22 14.35 -10.84
CA TYR A 117 4.96 14.49 -12.08
C TYR A 117 6.44 14.62 -11.75
N ILE A 118 7.26 13.82 -12.39
CA ILE A 118 8.69 13.66 -12.09
C ILE A 118 9.52 13.69 -13.36
N ASN A 119 10.81 14.03 -13.22
CA ASN A 119 11.76 13.97 -14.33
C ASN A 119 12.72 12.76 -14.23
N ASN A 120 13.58 12.59 -15.24
CA ASN A 120 14.55 11.50 -15.31
C ASN A 120 15.71 11.64 -14.29
N ASN A 121 15.85 12.80 -13.64
CA ASN A 121 16.86 13.06 -12.62
C ASN A 121 16.34 12.84 -11.20
N ASN A 122 15.26 12.06 -11.04
CA ASN A 122 14.62 11.78 -9.76
C ASN A 122 14.14 13.04 -9.00
N LYS A 123 13.73 14.09 -9.74
CA LYS A 123 13.23 15.33 -9.16
C LYS A 123 11.73 15.46 -9.31
N ASN A 124 11.09 15.94 -8.24
CA ASN A 124 9.71 16.40 -8.28
C ASN A 124 9.58 17.58 -9.26
N ARG A 125 8.51 17.58 -10.05
CA ARG A 125 8.13 18.71 -10.91
C ARG A 125 6.77 19.29 -10.52
N LEU A 126 5.85 18.42 -10.12
CA LEU A 126 4.57 18.82 -9.56
C LEU A 126 3.97 17.64 -8.81
N THR A 127 3.90 17.73 -7.51
CA THR A 127 3.11 16.81 -6.68
C THR A 127 1.78 17.47 -6.35
N LEU A 128 0.69 16.71 -6.51
CA LEU A 128 -0.66 17.16 -6.26
C LEU A 128 -1.43 16.14 -5.43
N ALA A 129 -2.18 16.62 -4.45
CA ALA A 129 -2.97 15.77 -3.56
C ALA A 129 -4.25 16.47 -3.13
N THR A 130 -5.24 15.71 -2.64
CA THR A 130 -6.39 16.26 -1.93
C THR A 130 -6.48 15.70 -0.50
N SER A 131 -6.99 16.49 0.42
CA SER A 131 -7.29 16.07 1.79
C SER A 131 -8.55 15.20 1.89
N GLU A 132 -9.36 15.06 0.83
CA GLU A 132 -10.49 14.13 0.83
C GLU A 132 -9.99 12.69 0.88
N ALA A 133 -10.17 12.06 2.02
CA ALA A 133 -9.63 10.75 2.31
C ALA A 133 -10.72 9.67 2.47
N ASN A 134 -11.98 10.06 2.60
CA ASN A 134 -13.08 9.15 2.90
C ASN A 134 -13.94 8.87 1.66
N ARG A 135 -14.38 9.94 0.98
CA ARG A 135 -15.28 9.82 -0.15
C ARG A 135 -14.50 9.55 -1.43
N ARG A 136 -15.19 8.98 -2.38
CA ARG A 136 -14.60 8.75 -3.69
C ARG A 136 -14.30 10.05 -4.42
N VAL A 137 -13.06 10.19 -4.86
CA VAL A 137 -12.58 11.24 -5.76
C VAL A 137 -12.02 10.57 -7.02
N ASP A 138 -12.50 10.97 -8.19
CA ASP A 138 -11.92 10.53 -9.46
C ASP A 138 -10.92 11.59 -9.93
N VAL A 139 -9.65 11.19 -10.03
CA VAL A 139 -8.55 12.09 -10.39
C VAL A 139 -8.02 11.74 -11.77
N ARG A 140 -7.90 12.76 -12.61
CA ARG A 140 -7.26 12.67 -13.91
C ARG A 140 -6.00 13.50 -13.92
N VAL A 141 -4.88 12.84 -14.21
CA VAL A 141 -3.56 13.45 -14.40
C VAL A 141 -3.03 12.99 -15.74
N GLY A 142 -2.35 13.86 -16.46
CA GLY A 142 -1.83 13.52 -17.78
C GLY A 142 -1.36 14.72 -18.55
N LEU A 143 -1.25 14.54 -19.86
CA LEU A 143 -0.77 15.56 -20.81
C LEU A 143 -1.88 15.97 -21.77
N ARG A 144 -2.14 17.27 -21.87
CA ARG A 144 -2.95 17.84 -22.94
C ARG A 144 -2.10 18.05 -24.18
N GLU A 145 -2.59 17.55 -25.32
CA GLU A 145 -1.85 17.62 -26.59
C GLU A 145 -1.67 19.06 -27.02
N GLU A 146 -2.72 19.88 -26.93
CA GLU A 146 -2.68 21.29 -27.26
C GLU A 146 -1.81 22.06 -26.24
N GLY A 147 -0.67 22.52 -26.67
CA GLY A 147 0.24 23.34 -25.89
C GLY A 147 1.17 22.60 -24.95
N ALA A 148 1.24 21.26 -25.01
CA ALA A 148 2.06 20.44 -24.12
C ALA A 148 1.87 20.82 -22.64
N LEU A 149 0.64 20.67 -22.15
CA LEU A 149 0.25 21.08 -20.79
C LEU A 149 0.04 19.86 -19.89
N LEU A 150 0.65 19.85 -18.72
CA LEU A 150 0.27 18.94 -17.63
C LEU A 150 -1.11 19.34 -17.13
N VAL A 151 -1.96 18.36 -16.83
CA VAL A 151 -3.30 18.60 -16.27
C VAL A 151 -3.47 17.91 -14.92
N GLY A 152 -4.23 18.58 -14.05
CA GLY A 152 -4.76 17.99 -12.82
C GLY A 152 -6.27 18.29 -12.76
N ILE A 153 -7.08 17.24 -12.66
CA ILE A 153 -8.54 17.35 -12.57
C ILE A 153 -9.01 16.41 -11.45
N PHE A 154 -9.57 17.00 -10.40
CA PHE A 154 -10.21 16.28 -9.30
C PHE A 154 -11.72 16.41 -9.46
N ASN A 155 -12.44 15.29 -9.49
CA ASN A 155 -13.89 15.22 -9.52
C ASN A 155 -14.40 14.70 -8.20
N PHE A 156 -15.18 15.52 -7.50
CA PHE A 156 -15.75 15.23 -6.20
C PHE A 156 -17.23 14.85 -6.31
N PHE A 157 -17.72 14.10 -5.32
CA PHE A 157 -19.09 13.59 -5.27
C PHE A 157 -19.50 12.83 -6.53
N VAL A 158 -18.56 12.01 -7.06
CA VAL A 158 -18.80 11.20 -8.25
C VAL A 158 -19.80 10.07 -8.00
N GLU A 159 -19.93 9.63 -6.76
CA GLU A 159 -21.00 8.77 -6.26
C GLU A 159 -22.10 9.59 -5.61
N GLN A 160 -23.27 8.99 -5.45
CA GLN A 160 -24.38 9.64 -4.77
C GLN A 160 -24.14 9.61 -3.26
N GLU A 161 -24.19 10.77 -2.63
CA GLU A 161 -24.01 10.94 -1.19
C GLU A 161 -25.33 11.28 -0.50
N ALA A 162 -25.42 10.96 0.77
CA ALA A 162 -26.53 11.41 1.62
C ALA A 162 -26.53 12.93 1.77
N PRO A 163 -27.70 13.56 2.03
CA PRO A 163 -27.79 15.00 2.27
C PRO A 163 -26.91 15.45 3.44
N ILE A 164 -26.08 16.48 3.21
CA ILE A 164 -25.22 17.16 4.19
C ILE A 164 -25.43 18.66 4.13
N THR A 165 -24.91 19.42 5.09
CA THR A 165 -24.98 20.89 5.11
C THR A 165 -23.66 21.57 4.83
N HIS A 166 -22.55 20.85 5.00
CA HIS A 166 -21.21 21.40 4.90
C HIS A 166 -20.24 20.35 4.32
N TYR A 167 -19.31 20.83 3.50
CA TYR A 167 -18.20 20.05 2.97
C TYR A 167 -16.96 20.91 2.86
N LYS A 168 -15.81 20.36 3.24
CA LYS A 168 -14.52 21.04 3.12
C LYS A 168 -13.46 20.07 2.60
N THR A 169 -12.64 20.55 1.69
CA THR A 169 -11.44 19.83 1.21
C THR A 169 -10.35 20.82 0.87
N THR A 170 -9.11 20.35 0.83
CA THR A 170 -7.96 21.15 0.43
C THR A 170 -7.17 20.41 -0.65
N ILE A 171 -6.75 21.12 -1.69
CA ILE A 171 -5.80 20.63 -2.69
C ILE A 171 -4.41 21.13 -2.32
N LEU A 172 -3.43 20.24 -2.27
CA LEU A 172 -2.02 20.54 -2.12
C LEU A 172 -1.36 20.56 -3.49
N LEU A 173 -0.54 21.57 -3.74
CA LEU A 173 0.34 21.70 -4.92
C LEU A 173 1.78 21.91 -4.45
N ASP A 174 2.72 21.11 -4.96
CA ASP A 174 4.15 21.15 -4.63
C ASP A 174 5.00 21.05 -5.90
N ASN A 175 5.67 22.13 -6.28
CA ASN A 175 6.63 22.15 -7.39
C ASN A 175 8.08 22.39 -6.95
N ARG A 176 8.40 22.13 -5.68
CA ARG A 176 9.79 22.23 -5.19
C ARG A 176 10.70 21.26 -5.93
N ASP A 177 11.92 21.70 -6.25
CA ASP A 177 12.95 20.89 -6.92
C ASP A 177 13.68 19.99 -5.91
N ILE A 178 12.94 19.06 -5.30
CA ILE A 178 13.44 18.08 -4.32
C ILE A 178 13.42 16.67 -4.91
N PHE A 179 13.96 15.69 -4.18
CA PHE A 179 13.87 14.30 -4.55
C PHE A 179 12.39 13.87 -4.57
N TRP A 180 11.95 13.24 -5.66
CA TRP A 180 10.53 12.96 -5.91
C TRP A 180 9.83 12.17 -4.80
N ALA A 181 10.54 11.19 -4.21
CA ALA A 181 9.98 10.35 -3.16
C ALA A 181 9.76 11.11 -1.83
N GLU A 182 10.51 12.20 -1.61
CA GLU A 182 10.34 13.08 -0.46
C GLU A 182 9.05 13.88 -0.58
N ALA A 183 8.78 14.48 -1.75
CA ALA A 183 7.54 15.17 -2.03
C ALA A 183 6.30 14.28 -1.79
N ILE A 184 6.37 13.00 -2.19
CA ILE A 184 5.29 12.04 -1.98
C ILE A 184 5.10 11.71 -0.48
N ARG A 185 6.20 11.47 0.26
CA ARG A 185 6.11 11.20 1.70
C ARG A 185 5.49 12.36 2.47
N GLU A 186 5.94 13.58 2.18
CA GLU A 186 5.40 14.79 2.82
C GLU A 186 3.92 15.00 2.49
N ALA A 187 3.51 14.80 1.24
CA ALA A 187 2.11 14.90 0.83
C ALA A 187 1.23 13.81 1.48
N SER A 188 1.75 12.57 1.64
CA SER A 188 1.05 11.50 2.36
C SER A 188 0.85 11.83 3.84
N GLN A 189 1.89 12.34 4.52
CA GLN A 189 1.81 12.79 5.91
C GLN A 189 0.86 13.98 6.07
N TRP A 190 0.84 14.90 5.09
CA TRP A 190 -0.10 15.99 5.08
C TRP A 190 -1.55 15.51 4.99
N ILE A 191 -1.87 14.53 4.13
CA ILE A 191 -3.23 13.94 4.06
C ILE A 191 -3.63 13.38 5.44
N GLU A 192 -2.75 12.64 6.10
CA GLU A 192 -3.01 12.10 7.45
C GLU A 192 -3.29 13.21 8.46
N SER A 193 -2.49 14.29 8.45
CA SER A 193 -2.64 15.41 9.37
C SER A 193 -3.93 16.20 9.16
N GLN A 194 -4.43 16.27 7.92
CA GLN A 194 -5.68 16.96 7.60
C GLN A 194 -6.93 16.21 8.10
N ASN A 195 -6.80 14.91 8.30
CA ASN A 195 -7.90 14.02 8.71
C ASN A 195 -7.78 13.57 10.16
N ASP A 196 -6.75 13.99 10.89
CA ASP A 196 -6.47 13.59 12.29
C ASP A 196 -6.46 12.06 12.49
N PHE A 197 -5.93 11.33 11.51
CA PHE A 197 -5.89 9.88 11.52
C PHE A 197 -5.04 9.33 12.67
N LYS A 198 -5.58 8.38 13.41
CA LYS A 198 -4.90 7.71 14.52
C LYS A 198 -4.25 6.42 14.02
N VAL A 199 -2.98 6.52 13.65
CA VAL A 199 -2.20 5.40 13.13
C VAL A 199 -2.18 4.23 14.12
N CYS A 200 -2.46 3.01 13.61
CA CYS A 200 -2.40 1.79 14.39
C CYS A 200 -0.98 1.52 14.91
N ARG A 201 -0.86 1.08 16.16
CA ARG A 201 0.42 0.63 16.71
C ARG A 201 0.95 -0.56 15.90
N VAL A 202 2.24 -0.52 15.57
CA VAL A 202 2.92 -1.58 14.83
C VAL A 202 3.80 -2.38 15.80
N PRO A 203 3.47 -3.65 16.11
CA PRO A 203 4.32 -4.49 16.95
C PRO A 203 5.61 -4.89 16.21
N ASP A 204 6.68 -5.19 16.94
CA ASP A 204 7.95 -5.68 16.36
C ASP A 204 7.77 -6.94 15.51
N ALA A 205 6.83 -7.80 15.88
CA ALA A 205 6.50 -9.00 15.13
C ALA A 205 6.01 -8.72 13.70
N ALA A 206 5.45 -7.52 13.43
CA ALA A 206 5.07 -7.12 12.08
C ALA A 206 6.26 -6.92 11.13
N PHE A 207 7.48 -6.81 11.65
CA PHE A 207 8.72 -6.64 10.88
C PHE A 207 9.55 -7.93 10.78
N GLU A 208 8.99 -9.06 11.17
CA GLU A 208 9.67 -10.36 11.10
C GLU A 208 9.25 -11.14 9.85
N PRO A 209 10.17 -11.88 9.19
CA PRO A 209 9.85 -12.67 8.02
C PRO A 209 8.83 -13.75 8.34
N LEU A 210 7.94 -14.01 7.41
CA LEU A 210 6.83 -14.92 7.62
C LEU A 210 6.60 -15.88 6.45
N TYR A 211 5.82 -16.93 6.71
CA TYR A 211 5.32 -17.89 5.73
C TYR A 211 3.83 -17.65 5.46
N SER A 212 3.40 -17.75 4.21
CA SER A 212 1.99 -17.70 3.83
C SER A 212 1.62 -18.90 2.96
N THR A 213 0.45 -19.48 3.21
CA THR A 213 0.05 -20.74 2.55
C THR A 213 -0.49 -20.53 1.14
N TRP A 214 -0.84 -19.28 0.72
CA TRP A 214 -1.68 -19.07 -0.45
C TRP A 214 -1.13 -19.66 -1.76
N TYR A 215 0.10 -19.36 -2.15
CA TYR A 215 0.58 -19.81 -3.47
C TYR A 215 0.84 -21.30 -3.57
N GLN A 216 1.37 -21.92 -2.53
CA GLN A 216 1.67 -23.35 -2.57
C GLN A 216 0.47 -24.24 -2.33
N PHE A 217 -0.40 -23.85 -1.42
CA PHE A 217 -1.51 -24.70 -1.02
C PHE A 217 -2.85 -24.28 -1.64
N HIS A 218 -3.01 -23.00 -1.95
CA HIS A 218 -4.33 -22.44 -2.19
C HIS A 218 -5.33 -22.94 -1.12
N GLN A 219 -6.48 -23.47 -1.52
CA GLN A 219 -7.47 -24.04 -0.63
C GLN A 219 -7.23 -25.52 -0.23
N GLN A 220 -6.08 -26.11 -0.58
CA GLN A 220 -5.76 -27.51 -0.30
C GLN A 220 -4.86 -27.70 0.93
N ILE A 221 -5.10 -26.93 1.96
CA ILE A 221 -4.37 -26.99 3.22
C ILE A 221 -4.84 -28.17 4.08
N THR A 222 -3.95 -28.66 4.94
CA THR A 222 -4.26 -29.55 6.09
C THR A 222 -3.43 -29.13 7.29
N ASP A 223 -3.91 -29.44 8.52
CA ASP A 223 -3.17 -29.15 9.74
C ASP A 223 -1.78 -29.79 9.73
N GLU A 224 -1.65 -31.07 9.31
CA GLU A 224 -0.35 -31.76 9.25
C GLU A 224 0.63 -31.10 8.26
N ALA A 225 0.13 -30.68 7.09
CA ALA A 225 0.96 -30.04 6.07
C ALA A 225 1.46 -28.65 6.52
N ILE A 226 0.57 -27.85 7.11
CA ILE A 226 0.90 -26.52 7.69
C ILE A 226 1.96 -26.67 8.79
N GLU A 227 1.76 -27.58 9.75
CA GLU A 227 2.71 -27.80 10.85
C GLU A 227 4.07 -28.29 10.36
N ALA A 228 4.10 -29.11 9.29
CA ALA A 228 5.34 -29.56 8.68
C ALA A 228 6.13 -28.40 8.04
N GLU A 229 5.44 -27.46 7.35
CA GLU A 229 6.08 -26.24 6.83
C GLU A 229 6.55 -25.32 7.96
N CYS A 230 5.77 -25.16 9.03
CA CYS A 230 6.15 -24.36 10.19
C CYS A 230 7.46 -24.86 10.83
N ARG A 231 7.66 -26.19 10.92
CA ARG A 231 8.91 -26.77 11.43
C ARG A 231 10.12 -26.43 10.56
N GLU A 232 9.97 -26.34 9.25
CA GLU A 232 11.04 -25.89 8.36
C GLU A 232 11.24 -24.37 8.41
N ALA A 233 10.15 -23.61 8.44
CA ALA A 233 10.15 -22.15 8.49
C ALA A 233 10.92 -21.60 9.72
N VAL A 234 10.67 -22.16 10.89
CA VAL A 234 11.37 -21.77 12.14
C VAL A 234 12.88 -22.01 12.05
N LYS A 235 13.34 -23.12 11.45
CA LYS A 235 14.78 -23.40 11.26
C LYS A 235 15.46 -22.34 10.39
N LEU A 236 14.71 -21.78 9.45
CA LEU A 236 15.18 -20.71 8.56
C LEU A 236 15.11 -19.32 9.19
N GLY A 237 14.37 -19.15 10.29
CA GLY A 237 14.26 -17.88 11.01
C GLY A 237 12.92 -17.15 10.84
N MET A 238 11.93 -17.74 10.18
CA MET A 238 10.58 -17.19 10.08
C MET A 238 9.85 -17.29 11.42
N LYS A 239 8.98 -16.32 11.72
CA LYS A 239 8.34 -16.18 13.05
C LYS A 239 6.82 -16.19 13.03
N THR A 240 6.21 -16.08 11.87
CA THR A 240 4.75 -15.99 11.73
C THR A 240 4.31 -16.82 10.53
N ILE A 241 3.11 -17.42 10.63
CA ILE A 241 2.43 -18.02 9.49
C ILE A 241 1.10 -17.31 9.25
N ILE A 242 0.77 -17.05 7.98
CA ILE A 242 -0.57 -16.68 7.53
C ILE A 242 -1.19 -17.90 6.87
N VAL A 243 -2.25 -18.44 7.48
CA VAL A 243 -3.09 -19.46 6.86
C VAL A 243 -4.18 -18.73 6.09
N ASP A 244 -4.07 -18.79 4.77
CA ASP A 244 -4.90 -18.08 3.81
C ASP A 244 -6.24 -18.79 3.56
N ASP A 245 -6.99 -18.39 2.52
CA ASP A 245 -8.29 -18.97 2.14
C ASP A 245 -8.23 -20.49 2.00
N GLY A 246 -9.29 -21.17 2.46
CA GLY A 246 -9.46 -22.63 2.36
C GLY A 246 -9.70 -23.35 3.68
N TRP A 247 -9.41 -22.74 4.82
CA TRP A 247 -9.61 -23.37 6.15
C TRP A 247 -11.10 -23.55 6.48
N GLN A 248 -11.98 -22.72 5.93
CA GLN A 248 -13.43 -22.65 6.17
C GLN A 248 -14.25 -23.47 5.17
N THR A 249 -13.64 -24.10 4.18
CA THR A 249 -14.38 -24.80 3.13
C THR A 249 -13.69 -26.06 2.63
N ALA A 250 -14.48 -27.06 2.27
CA ALA A 250 -14.00 -28.22 1.54
C ALA A 250 -13.94 -27.97 0.01
N ASP A 251 -14.52 -26.89 -0.48
CA ASP A 251 -14.49 -26.49 -1.90
C ASP A 251 -13.10 -26.01 -2.33
N ASN A 252 -12.65 -26.44 -3.49
CA ASN A 252 -11.33 -26.08 -4.05
C ASN A 252 -11.43 -25.19 -5.30
N ASN A 253 -12.58 -24.55 -5.54
CA ASN A 253 -12.83 -23.76 -6.74
C ASN A 253 -12.31 -22.31 -6.65
N ARG A 254 -11.58 -21.95 -5.58
CA ARG A 254 -11.09 -20.59 -5.32
C ARG A 254 -12.20 -19.53 -5.36
N GLY A 255 -13.44 -19.94 -5.04
CA GLY A 255 -14.61 -19.08 -4.98
C GLY A 255 -14.98 -18.73 -3.55
N TYR A 256 -15.85 -17.75 -3.38
CA TYR A 256 -16.28 -17.24 -2.06
C TYR A 256 -17.73 -17.63 -1.73
N ALA A 257 -18.29 -18.60 -2.45
CA ALA A 257 -19.68 -19.03 -2.29
C ALA A 257 -19.98 -19.66 -0.91
N TYR A 258 -18.95 -20.02 -0.16
CA TYR A 258 -19.02 -20.61 1.18
C TYR A 258 -18.52 -19.66 2.30
N CYS A 259 -18.17 -18.41 1.97
CA CYS A 259 -17.83 -17.41 2.98
C CYS A 259 -19.05 -16.99 3.78
N GLY A 260 -18.87 -16.67 5.07
CA GLY A 260 -19.92 -16.15 5.93
C GLY A 260 -20.02 -16.88 7.25
N ASP A 261 -20.18 -18.19 7.28
CA ASP A 261 -20.33 -18.92 8.54
C ASP A 261 -19.03 -19.01 9.34
N TRP A 262 -17.90 -18.96 8.66
CA TRP A 262 -16.56 -18.99 9.25
C TRP A 262 -16.35 -20.17 10.20
N ARG A 263 -16.89 -21.33 9.82
CA ARG A 263 -16.70 -22.60 10.52
C ARG A 263 -15.51 -23.33 9.92
N VAL A 264 -14.71 -23.93 10.78
CA VAL A 264 -13.56 -24.74 10.35
C VAL A 264 -14.06 -25.95 9.55
N ALA A 265 -13.51 -26.18 8.37
CA ALA A 265 -13.78 -27.40 7.60
C ALA A 265 -12.97 -28.57 8.18
N PRO A 266 -13.61 -29.61 8.76
CA PRO A 266 -12.86 -30.69 9.45
C PRO A 266 -11.90 -31.47 8.54
N VAL A 267 -12.17 -31.50 7.24
CA VAL A 267 -11.29 -32.09 6.23
C VAL A 267 -9.99 -31.30 6.03
N ARG A 268 -9.95 -30.05 6.47
CA ARG A 268 -8.79 -29.15 6.42
C ARG A 268 -8.03 -29.15 7.74
N ILE A 269 -8.74 -28.81 8.80
CA ILE A 269 -8.20 -28.70 10.15
C ILE A 269 -9.18 -29.37 11.09
N LYS A 270 -8.72 -30.42 11.80
CA LYS A 270 -9.60 -31.23 12.65
C LYS A 270 -10.05 -30.50 13.90
N ASP A 271 -9.14 -29.77 14.52
CA ASP A 271 -9.34 -28.95 15.72
C ASP A 271 -8.45 -27.70 15.60
N MET A 272 -9.07 -26.55 15.33
CA MET A 272 -8.33 -25.29 15.08
C MET A 272 -7.57 -24.83 16.33
N ALA A 273 -8.17 -24.89 17.51
CA ALA A 273 -7.51 -24.45 18.74
C ALA A 273 -6.27 -25.29 19.05
N ALA A 274 -6.38 -26.62 18.94
CA ALA A 274 -5.25 -27.52 19.12
C ALA A 274 -4.19 -27.33 18.04
N HIS A 275 -4.57 -27.10 16.78
CA HIS A 275 -3.67 -26.84 15.68
C HIS A 275 -2.88 -25.53 15.87
N VAL A 276 -3.56 -24.43 16.19
CA VAL A 276 -2.92 -23.13 16.48
C VAL A 276 -1.93 -23.27 17.62
N LYS A 277 -2.31 -23.97 18.70
CA LYS A 277 -1.41 -24.22 19.81
C LYS A 277 -0.15 -25.00 19.37
N ARG A 278 -0.30 -26.06 18.57
CA ARG A 278 0.87 -26.81 18.05
C ARG A 278 1.79 -25.95 17.21
N VAL A 279 1.24 -25.05 16.37
CA VAL A 279 2.05 -24.08 15.59
C VAL A 279 2.77 -23.10 16.52
N GLN A 280 2.08 -22.59 17.54
CA GLN A 280 2.71 -21.69 18.53
C GLN A 280 3.79 -22.42 19.36
N ASP A 281 3.58 -23.70 19.71
CA ASP A 281 4.59 -24.53 20.39
C ASP A 281 5.82 -24.80 19.51
N ILE A 282 5.69 -24.80 18.18
CA ILE A 282 6.83 -24.84 17.23
C ILE A 282 7.62 -23.50 17.28
N GLY A 283 7.02 -22.40 17.73
CA GLY A 283 7.64 -21.08 17.85
C GLY A 283 7.20 -20.09 16.80
N MET A 284 6.05 -20.27 16.17
CA MET A 284 5.47 -19.35 15.18
C MET A 284 4.16 -18.73 15.68
N LYS A 285 3.95 -17.47 15.37
CA LYS A 285 2.65 -16.79 15.50
C LYS A 285 1.71 -17.27 14.39
N TYR A 286 0.40 -17.27 14.68
CA TYR A 286 -0.62 -17.75 13.75
C TYR A 286 -1.58 -16.64 13.36
N MET A 287 -1.63 -16.29 12.07
CA MET A 287 -2.60 -15.38 11.49
C MET A 287 -3.57 -16.13 10.58
N LEU A 288 -4.85 -15.70 10.57
CA LEU A 288 -5.90 -16.36 9.81
C LEU A 288 -6.58 -15.39 8.83
N TRP A 289 -6.84 -15.86 7.62
CA TRP A 289 -7.47 -15.09 6.55
C TRP A 289 -8.99 -15.04 6.67
N TYR A 290 -9.56 -13.88 6.34
CA TYR A 290 -11.00 -13.67 6.16
C TYR A 290 -11.26 -12.75 4.97
N SER A 291 -12.32 -13.04 4.17
CA SER A 291 -12.89 -12.07 3.23
C SER A 291 -13.92 -11.23 3.98
N VAL A 292 -13.56 -9.99 4.30
CA VAL A 292 -14.38 -9.14 5.18
C VAL A 292 -15.80 -8.91 4.64
N PRO A 293 -16.01 -8.48 3.36
CA PRO A 293 -17.32 -8.07 2.89
C PRO A 293 -18.20 -9.20 2.34
N PHE A 294 -17.67 -10.44 2.19
CA PHE A 294 -18.37 -11.44 1.39
C PHE A 294 -19.23 -12.39 2.20
N ILE A 295 -20.49 -12.53 1.76
CA ILE A 295 -21.38 -13.60 2.19
C ILE A 295 -21.67 -14.48 0.98
N GLY A 296 -21.34 -15.75 1.12
CA GLY A 296 -21.55 -16.77 0.11
C GLY A 296 -22.94 -17.40 0.18
N ARG A 297 -23.49 -17.71 -0.99
CA ARG A 297 -24.85 -18.26 -1.14
C ARG A 297 -25.08 -19.58 -0.38
N TYR A 298 -24.03 -20.35 -0.16
CA TYR A 298 -24.10 -21.66 0.52
C TYR A 298 -23.78 -21.58 2.02
N SER A 299 -23.71 -20.36 2.60
CA SER A 299 -23.59 -20.16 4.03
C SER A 299 -24.98 -19.98 4.69
N ASP A 300 -25.09 -20.29 5.98
CA ASP A 300 -26.27 -19.97 6.78
C ASP A 300 -26.43 -18.45 6.95
N ALA A 301 -25.31 -17.73 7.02
CA ALA A 301 -25.25 -16.27 7.07
C ALA A 301 -25.93 -15.60 5.86
N TRP A 302 -25.99 -16.27 4.70
CA TRP A 302 -26.73 -15.74 3.54
C TRP A 302 -28.18 -15.42 3.88
N LYS A 303 -28.88 -16.34 4.55
CA LYS A 303 -30.29 -16.16 4.94
C LYS A 303 -30.47 -15.03 5.97
N GLN A 304 -29.48 -14.87 6.84
CA GLN A 304 -29.50 -13.83 7.88
C GLN A 304 -29.36 -12.43 7.27
N PHE A 305 -28.54 -12.29 6.20
CA PHE A 305 -28.21 -11.01 5.60
C PHE A 305 -28.84 -10.79 4.22
N GLU A 306 -29.76 -11.64 3.78
CA GLU A 306 -30.54 -11.42 2.56
C GLU A 306 -31.23 -10.06 2.59
N GLY A 307 -31.06 -9.25 1.53
CA GLY A 307 -31.56 -7.87 1.48
C GLY A 307 -30.62 -6.82 2.10
N LYS A 308 -29.49 -7.22 2.73
CA LYS A 308 -28.52 -6.30 3.33
C LYS A 308 -27.18 -6.28 2.58
N PHE A 309 -27.27 -6.31 1.26
CA PHE A 309 -26.10 -6.24 0.38
C PHE A 309 -26.00 -4.87 -0.31
N LEU A 310 -24.80 -4.34 -0.43
CA LEU A 310 -24.49 -3.20 -1.30
C LEU A 310 -24.73 -3.57 -2.77
N TYR A 311 -24.28 -4.76 -3.14
CA TYR A 311 -24.48 -5.35 -4.46
C TYR A 311 -24.14 -6.85 -4.47
N MET A 312 -24.53 -7.52 -5.55
CA MET A 312 -24.10 -8.88 -5.83
C MET A 312 -22.80 -8.84 -6.63
N ARG A 313 -21.69 -9.39 -6.08
CA ARG A 313 -20.42 -9.53 -6.80
C ARG A 313 -20.55 -10.47 -8.01
N ASN A 314 -21.26 -11.57 -7.79
CA ASN A 314 -21.72 -12.52 -8.79
C ASN A 314 -22.98 -13.20 -8.26
N ARG A 315 -23.52 -14.23 -8.95
CA ARG A 315 -24.75 -14.91 -8.53
C ARG A 315 -24.67 -15.59 -7.15
N ASP A 316 -23.46 -15.90 -6.68
CA ASP A 316 -23.24 -16.73 -5.48
C ASP A 316 -22.55 -15.96 -4.33
N VAL A 317 -22.27 -14.66 -4.50
CA VAL A 317 -21.56 -13.85 -3.50
C VAL A 317 -22.19 -12.46 -3.39
N GLY A 318 -22.73 -12.16 -2.22
CA GLY A 318 -23.20 -10.83 -1.82
C GLY A 318 -22.11 -10.05 -1.10
N VAL A 319 -22.08 -8.73 -1.31
CA VAL A 319 -21.22 -7.79 -0.59
C VAL A 319 -22.06 -7.11 0.48
N LEU A 320 -21.74 -7.34 1.74
CA LEU A 320 -22.46 -6.80 2.89
C LEU A 320 -22.54 -5.27 2.87
N ASP A 321 -23.65 -4.71 3.33
CA ASP A 321 -23.83 -3.28 3.55
C ASP A 321 -23.48 -2.93 5.00
N PRO A 322 -22.32 -2.31 5.29
CA PRO A 322 -21.87 -2.03 6.65
C PRO A 322 -22.67 -0.89 7.31
N ARG A 323 -23.56 -0.24 6.59
CA ARG A 323 -24.46 0.79 7.14
C ARG A 323 -25.53 0.21 8.08
N PHE A 324 -25.78 -1.10 8.01
CA PHE A 324 -26.60 -1.80 9.00
C PHE A 324 -25.78 -2.11 10.25
N PRO A 325 -26.23 -1.73 11.46
CA PRO A 325 -25.48 -1.99 12.70
C PRO A 325 -25.25 -3.49 12.94
N GLU A 326 -26.24 -4.33 12.66
CA GLU A 326 -26.14 -5.79 12.82
C GLU A 326 -25.12 -6.44 11.88
N VAL A 327 -24.80 -5.82 10.73
CA VAL A 327 -23.73 -6.27 9.85
C VAL A 327 -22.36 -5.99 10.49
N ARG A 328 -22.18 -4.81 11.06
CA ARG A 328 -20.94 -4.47 11.76
C ARG A 328 -20.74 -5.35 12.99
N GLU A 329 -21.79 -5.51 13.80
CA GLU A 329 -21.76 -6.38 14.99
C GLU A 329 -21.40 -7.84 14.63
N TYR A 330 -21.98 -8.36 13.55
CA TYR A 330 -21.67 -9.70 13.06
C TYR A 330 -20.19 -9.86 12.69
N LEU A 331 -19.61 -8.92 11.94
CA LEU A 331 -18.21 -8.98 11.53
C LEU A 331 -17.26 -8.85 12.75
N ILE A 332 -17.51 -7.91 13.64
CA ILE A 332 -16.73 -7.72 14.86
C ILE A 332 -16.77 -9.00 15.72
N SER A 333 -17.98 -9.51 15.99
CA SER A 333 -18.15 -10.72 16.83
C SER A 333 -17.50 -11.97 16.20
N THR A 334 -17.49 -12.06 14.88
CA THR A 334 -16.81 -13.15 14.15
C THR A 334 -15.31 -13.18 14.45
N TYR A 335 -14.65 -12.02 14.36
CA TYR A 335 -13.21 -11.94 14.62
C TYR A 335 -12.87 -12.07 16.10
N GLU A 336 -13.65 -11.45 16.98
CA GLU A 336 -13.48 -11.63 18.43
C GLU A 336 -13.60 -13.08 18.86
N LYS A 337 -14.62 -13.78 18.35
CA LYS A 337 -14.85 -15.19 18.64
C LYS A 337 -13.64 -16.03 18.22
N ALA A 338 -13.18 -15.87 16.99
CA ALA A 338 -12.02 -16.57 16.48
C ALA A 338 -10.75 -16.30 17.32
N LEU A 339 -10.52 -15.03 17.68
CA LEU A 339 -9.38 -14.64 18.51
C LEU A 339 -9.42 -15.29 19.89
N LYS A 340 -10.59 -15.30 20.54
CA LYS A 340 -10.79 -15.87 21.89
C LYS A 340 -10.74 -17.39 21.90
N GLU A 341 -11.44 -18.04 20.94
CA GLU A 341 -11.55 -19.51 20.91
C GLU A 341 -10.27 -20.20 20.45
N TRP A 342 -9.54 -19.58 19.50
CA TRP A 342 -8.36 -20.20 18.89
C TRP A 342 -7.04 -19.56 19.30
N ASN A 343 -7.07 -18.51 20.12
CA ASN A 343 -5.88 -17.75 20.57
C ASN A 343 -4.98 -17.29 19.41
N LEU A 344 -5.56 -16.78 18.33
CA LEU A 344 -4.83 -16.30 17.17
C LEU A 344 -3.87 -15.16 17.52
N ASP A 345 -2.84 -14.97 16.72
CA ASP A 345 -1.90 -13.84 16.83
C ASP A 345 -2.20 -12.72 15.83
N GLY A 346 -3.07 -12.98 14.86
CA GLY A 346 -3.45 -11.97 13.89
C GLY A 346 -4.46 -12.41 12.85
N PHE A 347 -4.78 -11.46 11.98
CA PHE A 347 -5.72 -11.63 10.88
C PHE A 347 -5.17 -11.04 9.59
N LYS A 348 -5.43 -11.72 8.47
CA LYS A 348 -5.39 -11.13 7.14
C LYS A 348 -6.83 -10.83 6.74
N LEU A 349 -7.19 -9.52 6.73
CA LEU A 349 -8.53 -9.03 6.43
C LEU A 349 -8.61 -8.57 4.98
N ASP A 350 -9.21 -9.39 4.12
CA ASP A 350 -9.16 -9.21 2.68
C ASP A 350 -10.42 -8.56 2.10
N PHE A 351 -10.28 -7.91 0.94
CA PHE A 351 -11.36 -7.37 0.10
C PHE A 351 -12.14 -6.16 0.63
N ILE A 352 -11.61 -5.39 1.57
CA ILE A 352 -12.31 -4.21 2.09
C ILE A 352 -12.60 -3.14 1.01
N ASP A 353 -11.87 -3.13 -0.11
CA ASP A 353 -12.16 -2.29 -1.29
C ASP A 353 -13.44 -2.67 -2.03
N SER A 354 -14.03 -3.82 -1.69
CA SER A 354 -15.35 -4.22 -2.21
C SER A 354 -16.51 -3.50 -1.51
N PHE A 355 -16.29 -2.88 -0.35
CA PHE A 355 -17.26 -2.00 0.29
C PHE A 355 -17.41 -0.69 -0.49
N LYS A 356 -18.14 -0.72 -1.59
CA LYS A 356 -18.41 0.42 -2.46
C LYS A 356 -19.76 0.24 -3.16
N LEU A 357 -20.30 1.33 -3.67
CA LEU A 357 -21.49 1.26 -4.50
C LEU A 357 -21.14 0.70 -5.89
N SER A 358 -22.01 -0.15 -6.42
CA SER A 358 -21.96 -0.64 -7.79
C SER A 358 -23.26 -0.25 -8.52
N GLY A 359 -23.29 0.96 -9.05
CA GLY A 359 -24.48 1.55 -9.65
C GLY A 359 -25.27 2.44 -8.68
N LYS A 360 -26.61 2.35 -8.69
CA LYS A 360 -27.45 3.13 -7.79
C LYS A 360 -27.37 2.62 -6.36
N ASP A 361 -27.38 3.53 -5.39
CA ASP A 361 -27.42 3.16 -3.97
C ASP A 361 -28.77 2.51 -3.63
N PRO A 362 -28.81 1.23 -3.18
CA PRO A 362 -30.06 0.57 -2.80
C PRO A 362 -30.76 1.24 -1.63
N ALA A 363 -30.02 1.90 -0.73
CA ALA A 363 -30.56 2.55 0.46
C ALA A 363 -31.50 3.72 0.16
N ILE A 364 -31.35 4.38 -0.99
CA ILE A 364 -32.14 5.56 -1.33
C ILE A 364 -33.61 5.21 -1.53
N ALA A 365 -33.87 4.12 -2.27
CA ALA A 365 -35.24 3.66 -2.51
C ALA A 365 -35.96 3.26 -1.20
N GLU A 366 -35.20 2.86 -0.18
CA GLU A 366 -35.66 2.45 1.14
C GLU A 366 -35.60 3.58 2.19
N ASN A 367 -35.28 4.80 1.77
CA ASN A 367 -35.05 5.95 2.66
C ASN A 367 -34.12 5.60 3.83
N TYR A 368 -33.05 4.84 3.56
CA TYR A 368 -32.06 4.35 4.54
C TYR A 368 -32.62 3.48 5.68
N ALA A 369 -33.77 2.87 5.47
CA ALA A 369 -34.42 2.05 6.51
C ALA A 369 -33.47 0.98 7.08
N GLY A 370 -33.42 0.88 8.42
CA GLY A 370 -32.56 -0.05 9.15
C GLY A 370 -31.06 0.31 9.19
N ARG A 371 -30.64 1.38 8.51
CA ARG A 371 -29.25 1.87 8.49
C ARG A 371 -29.11 3.04 9.44
N ASP A 372 -28.20 2.96 10.37
CA ASP A 372 -27.87 4.04 11.33
C ASP A 372 -26.85 5.03 10.76
N ILE A 373 -26.03 4.58 9.79
CA ILE A 373 -25.08 5.42 9.04
C ILE A 373 -25.56 5.48 7.58
N LYS A 374 -25.53 6.67 6.97
CA LYS A 374 -26.02 6.84 5.60
C LYS A 374 -24.92 6.68 4.54
N SER A 375 -23.69 7.12 4.84
CA SER A 375 -22.54 7.00 3.94
C SER A 375 -21.89 5.62 4.04
N VAL A 376 -21.60 5.00 2.89
CA VAL A 376 -20.89 3.72 2.84
C VAL A 376 -19.48 3.87 3.37
N SER A 377 -18.75 4.91 2.95
CA SER A 377 -17.37 5.14 3.40
C SER A 377 -17.28 5.40 4.91
N GLU A 378 -18.21 6.18 5.46
CA GLU A 378 -18.31 6.41 6.92
C GLU A 378 -18.59 5.12 7.67
N ALA A 379 -19.49 4.28 7.18
CA ALA A 379 -19.80 3.00 7.81
C ALA A 379 -18.64 2.01 7.76
N VAL A 380 -17.84 2.04 6.69
CA VAL A 380 -16.59 1.26 6.59
C VAL A 380 -15.55 1.76 7.56
N ASP A 381 -15.36 3.08 7.68
CA ASP A 381 -14.43 3.68 8.63
C ASP A 381 -14.78 3.27 10.08
N VAL A 382 -16.02 3.44 10.47
CA VAL A 382 -16.53 3.01 11.78
C VAL A 382 -16.29 1.52 11.99
N LEU A 383 -16.69 0.66 11.04
CA LEU A 383 -16.48 -0.80 11.13
C LEU A 383 -15.02 -1.16 11.37
N MET A 384 -14.11 -0.60 10.56
CA MET A 384 -12.70 -1.01 10.60
C MET A 384 -11.98 -0.48 11.86
N ILE A 385 -12.36 0.70 12.34
CA ILE A 385 -11.88 1.23 13.62
C ILE A 385 -12.37 0.35 14.78
N GLU A 386 -13.65 -0.02 14.79
CA GLU A 386 -14.24 -0.89 15.82
C GLU A 386 -13.61 -2.28 15.81
N VAL A 387 -13.45 -2.93 14.64
CA VAL A 387 -12.74 -4.21 14.50
C VAL A 387 -11.35 -4.12 15.14
N LYS A 388 -10.54 -3.14 14.74
CA LYS A 388 -9.19 -2.95 15.29
C LYS A 388 -9.24 -2.74 16.82
N ASN A 389 -10.13 -1.88 17.33
CA ASN A 389 -10.22 -1.58 18.75
C ASN A 389 -10.63 -2.81 19.58
N HIS A 390 -11.63 -3.57 19.12
CA HIS A 390 -12.08 -4.80 19.78
C HIS A 390 -10.97 -5.87 19.81
N LEU A 391 -10.26 -6.06 18.70
CA LEU A 391 -9.15 -7.01 18.64
C LEU A 391 -7.99 -6.59 19.55
N GLN A 392 -7.62 -5.30 19.55
CA GLN A 392 -6.55 -4.78 20.41
C GLN A 392 -6.92 -4.80 21.90
N ALA A 393 -8.19 -4.67 22.26
CA ALA A 393 -8.64 -4.82 23.64
C ALA A 393 -8.41 -6.23 24.19
N ILE A 394 -8.46 -7.26 23.30
CA ILE A 394 -8.22 -8.65 23.68
C ILE A 394 -6.70 -8.96 23.61
N LYS A 395 -6.03 -8.55 22.54
CA LYS A 395 -4.60 -8.78 22.30
C LYS A 395 -3.94 -7.49 21.80
N PRO A 396 -3.29 -6.70 22.66
CA PRO A 396 -2.76 -5.39 22.30
C PRO A 396 -1.75 -5.38 21.14
N ASP A 397 -1.02 -6.49 20.94
CA ASP A 397 -0.03 -6.67 19.87
C ASP A 397 -0.56 -7.50 18.70
N ILE A 398 -1.89 -7.49 18.49
CA ILE A 398 -2.53 -8.20 17.37
C ILE A 398 -1.98 -7.74 16.03
N LEU A 399 -1.69 -8.68 15.14
CA LEU A 399 -1.26 -8.41 13.76
C LEU A 399 -2.48 -8.32 12.84
N ILE A 400 -2.58 -7.25 12.05
CA ILE A 400 -3.67 -7.06 11.09
C ILE A 400 -3.08 -6.69 9.75
N GLU A 401 -3.22 -7.60 8.77
CA GLU A 401 -2.70 -7.41 7.41
C GLU A 401 -3.80 -6.98 6.44
N PHE A 402 -3.46 -5.96 5.63
CA PHE A 402 -4.17 -5.57 4.42
C PHE A 402 -3.24 -5.67 3.21
N ARG A 403 -3.79 -5.83 2.00
CA ARG A 403 -2.99 -5.86 0.76
C ARG A 403 -3.40 -4.79 -0.24
N GLN A 404 -2.53 -4.44 -1.17
CA GLN A 404 -2.94 -3.70 -2.35
C GLN A 404 -4.01 -4.52 -3.12
N ASN A 405 -5.01 -3.90 -3.77
CA ASN A 405 -5.10 -2.47 -4.14
C ASN A 405 -5.91 -1.60 -3.14
N TYR A 406 -6.26 -2.10 -1.97
CA TYR A 406 -7.09 -1.34 -1.03
C TYR A 406 -6.28 -0.64 0.07
N ILE A 407 -5.03 -0.29 -0.21
CA ILE A 407 -4.23 0.60 0.64
C ILE A 407 -4.57 2.05 0.28
N GLY A 408 -5.61 2.55 0.90
CA GLY A 408 -6.06 3.94 0.78
C GLY A 408 -5.57 4.83 1.93
N PRO A 409 -5.98 6.09 1.99
CA PRO A 409 -5.44 7.05 2.96
C PRO A 409 -5.74 6.71 4.42
N ALA A 410 -6.90 6.13 4.73
CA ALA A 410 -7.30 5.80 6.10
C ALA A 410 -6.75 4.46 6.62
N ILE A 411 -6.16 3.62 5.77
CA ILE A 411 -5.86 2.21 6.08
C ILE A 411 -4.92 2.03 7.27
N ARG A 412 -4.03 3.01 7.52
CA ARG A 412 -3.08 2.97 8.65
C ARG A 412 -3.76 3.04 10.02
N GLN A 413 -5.02 3.43 10.08
CA GLN A 413 -5.84 3.39 11.31
C GLN A 413 -6.33 1.98 11.65
N TYR A 414 -6.44 1.09 10.63
CA TYR A 414 -7.12 -0.19 10.75
C TYR A 414 -6.19 -1.38 10.94
N GLY A 415 -4.95 -1.26 10.46
CA GLY A 415 -3.98 -2.35 10.52
C GLY A 415 -2.53 -1.89 10.55
N ASN A 416 -1.65 -2.86 10.73
CA ASN A 416 -0.23 -2.65 11.00
C ASN A 416 0.72 -3.40 10.06
N MET A 417 0.16 -4.11 9.05
CA MET A 417 0.91 -4.79 8.00
C MET A 417 0.27 -4.51 6.65
N PHE A 418 1.05 -4.03 5.67
CA PHE A 418 0.58 -3.75 4.31
C PHE A 418 1.35 -4.56 3.30
N ARG A 419 0.68 -5.50 2.66
CA ARG A 419 1.29 -6.39 1.68
C ARG A 419 1.13 -5.86 0.25
N ALA A 420 2.18 -6.03 -0.57
CA ALA A 420 2.11 -5.85 -2.02
C ALA A 420 1.00 -6.74 -2.62
N SER A 421 0.35 -6.30 -3.68
CA SER A 421 -0.67 -7.10 -4.39
C SER A 421 -0.07 -8.35 -5.02
N ASP A 422 -0.93 -9.34 -5.29
CA ASP A 422 -0.54 -10.62 -5.87
C ASP A 422 0.26 -10.46 -7.16
N CYS A 423 1.46 -11.03 -7.19
CA CYS A 423 2.37 -11.07 -8.33
C CYS A 423 3.25 -12.34 -8.28
N PRO A 424 2.63 -13.53 -8.34
CA PRO A 424 3.33 -14.81 -8.15
C PRO A 424 4.48 -14.97 -9.14
N GLY A 425 5.68 -15.24 -8.62
CA GLY A 425 6.90 -15.41 -9.41
C GLY A 425 7.44 -14.15 -10.09
N ASP A 426 6.76 -13.00 -10.00
CA ASP A 426 7.21 -11.74 -10.62
C ASP A 426 7.96 -10.87 -9.61
N MET A 427 9.26 -11.10 -9.49
CA MET A 427 10.14 -10.38 -8.59
C MET A 427 10.22 -8.87 -8.89
N GLN A 428 10.10 -8.45 -10.16
CA GLN A 428 10.13 -7.03 -10.52
C GLN A 428 8.87 -6.30 -10.05
N ASN A 429 7.69 -6.86 -10.29
CA ASN A 429 6.44 -6.28 -9.81
C ASN A 429 6.38 -6.25 -8.28
N ASN A 430 6.90 -7.26 -7.61
CA ASN A 430 6.99 -7.28 -6.15
C ASN A 430 7.84 -6.10 -5.65
N ARG A 431 9.03 -5.88 -6.22
CA ARG A 431 9.89 -4.72 -5.92
C ARG A 431 9.19 -3.38 -6.13
N ILE A 432 8.54 -3.20 -7.29
CA ILE A 432 7.80 -1.97 -7.63
C ILE A 432 6.72 -1.69 -6.60
N ARG A 433 5.94 -2.68 -6.23
CA ARG A 433 4.83 -2.55 -5.28
C ARG A 433 5.30 -2.25 -3.87
N ILE A 434 6.37 -2.91 -3.41
CA ILE A 434 7.02 -2.60 -2.13
C ILE A 434 7.52 -1.16 -2.12
N ALA A 435 8.24 -0.73 -3.16
CA ALA A 435 8.76 0.62 -3.26
C ALA A 435 7.63 1.66 -3.18
N ASN A 436 6.55 1.46 -3.93
CA ASN A 436 5.40 2.37 -3.91
C ASN A 436 4.70 2.40 -2.54
N LEU A 437 4.50 1.24 -1.90
CA LEU A 437 3.90 1.19 -0.56
C LEU A 437 4.76 1.90 0.49
N ARG A 438 6.08 1.73 0.45
CA ARG A 438 7.03 2.37 1.36
C ARG A 438 6.93 3.91 1.36
N LEU A 439 6.53 4.50 0.23
CA LEU A 439 6.39 5.96 0.11
C LEU A 439 5.20 6.53 0.88
N THR A 440 4.17 5.74 1.11
CA THR A 440 2.91 6.21 1.72
C THR A 440 2.53 5.50 3.01
N SER A 441 3.30 4.50 3.44
CA SER A 441 2.97 3.69 4.62
C SER A 441 3.55 4.22 5.93
N GLY A 442 4.37 5.27 5.90
CA GLY A 442 4.99 5.83 7.10
C GLY A 442 5.74 4.77 7.92
N THR A 443 5.32 4.57 9.17
CA THR A 443 5.89 3.58 10.10
C THR A 443 5.23 2.20 10.05
N THR A 444 4.17 2.02 9.25
CA THR A 444 3.48 0.74 9.10
C THR A 444 4.36 -0.27 8.34
N ALA A 445 4.37 -1.53 8.78
CA ALA A 445 5.19 -2.56 8.16
C ALA A 445 4.72 -2.84 6.72
N VAL A 446 5.64 -2.72 5.76
CA VAL A 446 5.39 -3.06 4.35
C VAL A 446 5.92 -4.44 4.07
N HIS A 447 5.04 -5.32 3.58
CA HIS A 447 5.34 -6.70 3.26
C HIS A 447 5.42 -6.92 1.76
N ALA A 448 6.32 -7.80 1.36
CA ALA A 448 6.33 -8.36 0.02
C ALA A 448 5.04 -9.15 -0.24
N ASP A 449 4.64 -9.26 -1.51
CA ASP A 449 3.84 -10.40 -1.91
C ASP A 449 4.67 -11.68 -1.70
N MET A 450 4.01 -12.77 -1.32
CA MET A 450 4.70 -13.98 -0.90
C MET A 450 5.54 -14.58 -2.02
N LEU A 451 6.79 -14.89 -1.69
CA LEU A 451 7.75 -15.37 -2.68
C LEU A 451 7.51 -16.84 -3.03
N GLU A 452 7.56 -17.08 -4.32
CA GLU A 452 7.55 -18.41 -4.90
C GLU A 452 8.56 -18.49 -6.04
N TRP A 453 9.26 -19.60 -6.15
CA TRP A 453 10.15 -19.94 -7.26
C TRP A 453 10.17 -21.45 -7.50
N ASN A 454 10.61 -21.86 -8.68
CA ASN A 454 10.75 -23.26 -8.99
C ASN A 454 11.95 -23.86 -8.23
N VAL A 455 11.78 -25.00 -7.59
CA VAL A 455 12.83 -25.66 -6.79
C VAL A 455 14.07 -26.07 -7.61
N ALA A 456 13.95 -26.17 -8.95
CA ALA A 456 15.05 -26.42 -9.87
C ALA A 456 15.91 -25.19 -10.17
N GLU A 457 15.52 -23.99 -9.70
CA GLU A 457 16.29 -22.76 -9.91
C GLU A 457 17.63 -22.82 -9.17
N LYS A 458 18.65 -22.18 -9.77
CA LYS A 458 19.92 -21.98 -9.08
C LYS A 458 19.72 -21.08 -7.86
N PRO A 459 20.47 -21.29 -6.76
CA PRO A 459 20.35 -20.46 -5.56
C PRO A 459 20.50 -18.97 -5.83
N GLU A 460 21.39 -18.55 -6.76
CA GLU A 460 21.60 -17.14 -7.13
C GLU A 460 20.36 -16.55 -7.85
N VAL A 461 19.61 -17.36 -8.60
CA VAL A 461 18.39 -16.96 -9.28
C VAL A 461 17.25 -16.86 -8.26
N ALA A 462 17.08 -17.88 -7.41
CA ALA A 462 16.10 -17.87 -6.32
C ALA A 462 16.33 -16.70 -5.34
N ALA A 463 17.58 -16.38 -5.03
CA ALA A 463 17.93 -15.24 -4.18
C ALA A 463 17.45 -13.89 -4.74
N ARG A 464 17.39 -13.72 -6.07
CA ARG A 464 16.90 -12.45 -6.65
C ARG A 464 15.44 -12.15 -6.31
N HIS A 465 14.61 -13.17 -6.06
CA HIS A 465 13.27 -12.95 -5.52
C HIS A 465 13.33 -12.31 -4.14
N ILE A 466 14.19 -12.82 -3.25
CA ILE A 466 14.37 -12.28 -1.90
C ILE A 466 14.95 -10.87 -1.96
N LEU A 467 15.99 -10.65 -2.80
CA LEU A 467 16.62 -9.34 -2.97
C LEU A 467 15.65 -8.29 -3.51
N SER A 468 14.74 -8.69 -4.40
CA SER A 468 13.68 -7.80 -4.92
C SER A 468 12.68 -7.38 -3.82
N ALA A 469 12.54 -8.19 -2.76
CA ALA A 469 11.66 -7.93 -1.62
C ALA A 469 12.40 -7.33 -0.40
N LEU A 470 13.72 -7.17 -0.46
CA LEU A 470 14.58 -6.89 0.70
C LEU A 470 14.24 -5.57 1.43
N TYR A 471 13.69 -4.57 0.75
CA TYR A 471 13.28 -3.30 1.34
C TYR A 471 11.85 -3.34 1.92
N GLY A 472 11.26 -4.52 2.00
CA GLY A 472 10.04 -4.84 2.73
C GLY A 472 10.26 -6.08 3.61
N VAL A 473 9.26 -6.43 4.39
CA VAL A 473 9.26 -7.69 5.14
C VAL A 473 8.96 -8.82 4.16
N VAL A 474 9.85 -9.81 4.11
CA VAL A 474 9.71 -10.89 3.13
C VAL A 474 8.70 -11.93 3.63
N GLN A 475 7.70 -12.20 2.79
CA GLN A 475 6.78 -13.33 2.95
C GLN A 475 7.21 -14.46 2.02
N TYR A 476 7.20 -15.69 2.49
CA TYR A 476 7.56 -16.89 1.73
C TYR A 476 6.34 -17.78 1.52
N SER A 477 6.22 -18.37 0.33
CA SER A 477 5.21 -19.39 0.04
C SER A 477 5.77 -20.60 -0.71
N VAL A 478 7.06 -20.57 -1.05
CA VAL A 478 7.73 -21.75 -1.63
C VAL A 478 7.65 -22.93 -0.66
N MET A 479 7.48 -24.17 -1.18
CA MET A 479 7.43 -25.37 -0.34
C MET A 479 8.79 -25.64 0.30
N LEU A 480 8.97 -25.19 1.53
CA LEU A 480 10.26 -25.23 2.25
C LEU A 480 10.79 -26.65 2.45
N ARG A 481 9.91 -27.65 2.52
CA ARG A 481 10.30 -29.05 2.61
C ARG A 481 11.01 -29.53 1.35
N ASP A 482 10.65 -28.99 0.18
CA ASP A 482 11.05 -29.50 -1.13
C ASP A 482 12.25 -28.75 -1.72
N ILE A 483 12.58 -27.53 -1.23
CA ILE A 483 13.74 -26.80 -1.74
C ILE A 483 15.07 -27.49 -1.36
N PRO A 484 16.07 -27.49 -2.28
CA PRO A 484 17.40 -28.06 -2.04
C PRO A 484 18.12 -27.44 -0.83
N LYS A 485 19.08 -28.17 -0.27
CA LYS A 485 19.88 -27.70 0.88
C LYS A 485 20.60 -26.38 0.60
N GLU A 486 21.10 -26.20 -0.60
CA GLU A 486 21.77 -24.98 -1.06
C GLU A 486 20.79 -23.80 -1.04
N GLN A 487 19.57 -23.97 -1.52
CA GLN A 487 18.54 -22.94 -1.43
C GLN A 487 18.16 -22.64 0.03
N LYS A 488 18.06 -23.67 0.91
CA LYS A 488 17.81 -23.43 2.35
C LYS A 488 18.93 -22.59 2.99
N ARG A 489 20.20 -22.86 2.66
CA ARG A 489 21.33 -22.04 3.14
C ARG A 489 21.24 -20.60 2.66
N MET A 490 20.92 -20.40 1.39
CA MET A 490 20.73 -19.07 0.79
C MET A 490 19.57 -18.32 1.45
N VAL A 491 18.40 -18.96 1.63
CA VAL A 491 17.24 -18.36 2.33
C VAL A 491 17.61 -17.98 3.76
N LYS A 492 18.27 -18.87 4.50
CA LYS A 492 18.72 -18.59 5.87
C LYS A 492 19.66 -17.39 5.93
N HIS A 493 20.64 -17.31 5.03
CA HIS A 493 21.56 -16.17 4.96
C HIS A 493 20.81 -14.84 4.75
N TRP A 494 19.89 -14.78 3.77
CA TRP A 494 19.20 -13.53 3.47
C TRP A 494 18.17 -13.15 4.54
N ILE A 495 17.57 -14.12 5.25
CA ILE A 495 16.77 -13.84 6.45
C ILE A 495 17.67 -13.24 7.55
N ASP A 496 18.82 -13.85 7.86
CA ASP A 496 19.74 -13.32 8.87
C ASP A 496 20.26 -11.93 8.50
N PHE A 497 20.59 -11.70 7.22
CA PHE A 497 20.98 -10.40 6.71
C PHE A 497 19.87 -9.36 6.91
N SER A 498 18.64 -9.65 6.48
CA SER A 498 17.51 -8.74 6.62
C SER A 498 17.21 -8.39 8.08
N GLN A 499 17.28 -9.36 8.98
CA GLN A 499 17.06 -9.14 10.41
C GLN A 499 18.20 -8.34 11.06
N LYS A 500 19.45 -8.62 10.70
CA LYS A 500 20.62 -7.87 11.18
C LYS A 500 20.58 -6.41 10.76
N HIS A 501 20.14 -6.14 9.54
CA HIS A 501 20.08 -4.81 8.94
C HIS A 501 18.66 -4.22 8.95
N ARG A 502 17.74 -4.77 9.75
CA ARG A 502 16.32 -4.40 9.78
C ARG A 502 16.10 -2.90 9.98
N ASN A 503 16.85 -2.31 10.90
CA ASN A 503 16.72 -0.87 11.18
C ASN A 503 17.00 -0.02 9.93
N THR A 504 18.06 -0.32 9.21
CA THR A 504 18.40 0.40 7.98
C THR A 504 17.41 0.10 6.86
N LEU A 505 17.11 -1.17 6.61
CA LEU A 505 16.24 -1.59 5.51
C LEU A 505 14.79 -1.10 5.67
N LEU A 506 14.23 -1.17 6.89
CA LEU A 506 12.79 -0.98 7.11
C LEU A 506 12.41 0.32 7.85
N HIS A 507 13.31 0.88 8.68
CA HIS A 507 12.98 2.01 9.56
C HIS A 507 13.75 3.30 9.26
N SER A 508 14.62 3.29 8.25
CA SER A 508 15.45 4.45 7.89
C SER A 508 14.98 5.15 6.62
N THR A 509 15.76 6.14 6.17
CA THR A 509 15.49 6.86 4.92
C THR A 509 15.58 5.90 3.73
N PHE A 510 14.50 5.79 2.97
CA PHE A 510 14.39 4.94 1.80
C PHE A 510 14.37 5.79 0.53
N LYS A 511 15.25 5.51 -0.43
CA LYS A 511 15.41 6.24 -1.68
C LYS A 511 15.28 5.28 -2.88
N PRO A 512 14.11 5.20 -3.51
CA PRO A 512 13.92 4.47 -4.76
C PRO A 512 14.29 5.38 -5.95
N TYR A 513 15.23 4.93 -6.79
CA TYR A 513 15.69 5.68 -7.95
C TYR A 513 15.06 5.16 -9.25
N HIS A 514 14.84 6.06 -10.21
CA HIS A 514 14.36 5.77 -11.55
C HIS A 514 13.09 4.93 -11.59
N PRO A 515 11.97 5.45 -11.07
CA PRO A 515 10.70 4.73 -11.08
C PRO A 515 10.22 4.38 -12.48
N GLU A 516 10.57 5.17 -13.49
CA GLU A 516 10.29 4.94 -14.91
C GLU A 516 10.99 3.69 -15.47
N ALA A 517 12.13 3.33 -14.89
CA ALA A 517 12.92 2.13 -15.22
C ALA A 517 12.65 0.98 -14.21
N CYS A 518 11.50 1.00 -13.53
CA CYS A 518 11.10 -0.02 -12.57
C CYS A 518 12.05 -0.16 -11.36
N PHE A 519 12.57 0.95 -10.86
CA PHE A 519 13.47 1.01 -9.70
C PHE A 519 14.73 0.13 -9.86
N PRO A 520 15.61 0.44 -10.81
CA PRO A 520 16.85 -0.32 -11.02
C PRO A 520 17.83 -0.23 -9.83
N ILE A 521 17.68 0.78 -8.99
CA ILE A 521 18.44 0.98 -7.75
C ILE A 521 17.48 1.33 -6.62
N LEU A 522 17.63 0.62 -5.50
CA LEU A 522 17.01 0.95 -4.21
C LEU A 522 18.10 1.20 -3.19
N GLU A 523 17.89 2.21 -2.33
CA GLU A 523 18.78 2.59 -1.25
C GLU A 523 18.03 2.73 0.06
N ALA A 524 18.64 2.28 1.14
CA ALA A 524 18.22 2.60 2.50
C ALA A 524 19.43 3.12 3.30
N GLU A 525 19.22 4.18 4.08
CA GLU A 525 20.29 4.88 4.77
C GLU A 525 19.90 5.20 6.22
N SER A 526 20.72 4.72 7.16
CA SER A 526 20.67 5.05 8.58
C SER A 526 21.89 5.87 9.01
N ALA A 527 22.02 6.19 10.29
CA ALA A 527 23.20 6.87 10.81
C ALA A 527 24.49 6.03 10.66
N ASP A 528 24.38 4.70 10.76
CA ASP A 528 25.54 3.81 10.86
C ASP A 528 25.92 3.14 9.55
N GLU A 529 24.96 2.98 8.65
CA GLU A 529 25.17 2.23 7.40
C GLU A 529 24.24 2.70 6.27
N ARG A 530 24.70 2.42 5.05
CA ARG A 530 23.95 2.59 3.80
C ARG A 530 23.92 1.25 3.07
N ILE A 531 22.75 0.87 2.56
CA ILE A 531 22.54 -0.36 1.78
C ILE A 531 21.96 0.03 0.44
N ILE A 532 22.67 -0.30 -0.63
CA ILE A 532 22.27 -0.03 -2.02
C ILE A 532 22.17 -1.37 -2.74
N THR A 533 21.03 -1.60 -3.40
CA THR A 533 20.82 -2.79 -4.24
C THR A 533 20.62 -2.38 -5.69
N ALA A 534 21.42 -2.93 -6.59
CA ALA A 534 21.28 -2.77 -8.04
C ALA A 534 20.61 -4.00 -8.64
N TYR A 535 19.55 -3.78 -9.42
CA TYR A 535 18.73 -4.83 -10.05
C TYR A 535 18.89 -4.91 -11.56
N GLN A 536 19.52 -3.92 -12.17
CA GLN A 536 19.69 -3.84 -13.61
C GLN A 536 21.15 -3.65 -13.97
N GLU A 537 21.58 -4.36 -15.02
CA GLU A 537 22.92 -4.21 -15.58
C GLU A 537 23.12 -2.83 -16.21
N GLY A 538 24.38 -2.37 -16.26
CA GLY A 538 24.75 -1.10 -16.88
C GLY A 538 24.46 0.15 -16.05
N MET A 539 23.88 0.03 -14.86
CA MET A 539 23.71 1.15 -13.95
C MET A 539 25.01 1.45 -13.19
N VAL A 540 25.29 2.72 -12.95
CA VAL A 540 26.34 3.15 -12.02
C VAL A 540 25.74 3.20 -10.61
N VAL A 541 26.37 2.49 -9.69
CA VAL A 541 26.02 2.55 -8.26
C VAL A 541 26.83 3.65 -7.61
N GLU A 542 26.17 4.74 -7.23
CA GLU A 542 26.79 5.87 -6.53
C GLU A 542 26.85 5.57 -5.02
N GLY A 543 28.03 5.34 -4.49
CA GLY A 543 28.24 5.01 -3.07
C GLY A 543 28.01 6.18 -2.11
N GLY A 544 28.05 7.42 -2.63
CA GLY A 544 27.85 8.64 -1.83
C GLY A 544 28.97 8.87 -0.80
N ALA A 545 28.65 9.63 0.25
CA ALA A 545 29.63 10.02 1.27
C ALA A 545 30.28 8.82 1.97
N ALA A 546 31.60 8.91 2.17
CA ALA A 546 32.43 7.86 2.78
C ALA A 546 32.48 8.04 4.33
N ASP A 547 31.33 8.16 4.97
CA ASP A 547 31.16 8.51 6.39
C ASP A 547 30.59 7.37 7.26
N ARG A 548 30.15 6.27 6.61
CA ARG A 548 29.54 5.10 7.27
C ARG A 548 29.79 3.82 6.48
N ASN A 549 29.47 2.66 7.04
CA ASN A 549 29.55 1.41 6.31
C ASN A 549 28.62 1.42 5.09
N LEU A 550 29.13 0.94 3.96
CA LEU A 550 28.34 0.83 2.72
C LEU A 550 28.24 -0.63 2.30
N TYR A 551 27.02 -1.09 2.04
CA TYR A 551 26.75 -2.39 1.43
C TYR A 551 26.24 -2.17 0.02
N ILE A 552 26.90 -2.77 -0.98
CA ILE A 552 26.44 -2.78 -2.38
C ILE A 552 26.04 -4.21 -2.71
N ILE A 553 24.76 -4.44 -2.90
CA ILE A 553 24.16 -5.75 -3.19
C ILE A 553 23.96 -5.87 -4.69
N ASN A 554 24.43 -6.97 -5.26
CA ASN A 554 24.29 -7.30 -6.67
C ASN A 554 23.07 -8.20 -6.90
N ALA A 555 21.94 -7.62 -7.25
CA ALA A 555 20.73 -8.36 -7.66
C ALA A 555 20.60 -8.47 -9.20
N THR A 556 21.70 -8.20 -9.95
CA THR A 556 21.75 -8.36 -11.42
C THR A 556 22.07 -9.81 -11.82
N GLY A 557 22.16 -10.07 -13.11
CA GLY A 557 22.54 -11.40 -13.66
C GLY A 557 24.04 -11.58 -13.86
N VAL A 558 24.88 -10.54 -13.64
CA VAL A 558 26.32 -10.52 -13.93
C VAL A 558 27.13 -10.04 -12.73
N GLU A 559 28.36 -10.50 -12.62
CA GLU A 559 29.25 -10.08 -11.51
C GLU A 559 29.77 -8.64 -11.68
N LYS A 560 29.96 -8.21 -12.94
CA LYS A 560 30.62 -6.95 -13.27
C LYS A 560 29.67 -5.78 -13.09
N MET A 561 29.98 -4.89 -12.14
CA MET A 561 29.21 -3.70 -11.81
C MET A 561 30.06 -2.43 -11.97
N ALA A 562 29.42 -1.31 -12.33
CA ALA A 562 30.03 0.01 -12.27
C ALA A 562 29.70 0.65 -10.92
N VAL A 563 30.73 1.07 -10.20
CA VAL A 563 30.60 1.67 -8.87
C VAL A 563 31.40 2.97 -8.82
N GLU A 564 30.79 4.03 -8.33
CA GLU A 564 31.45 5.30 -8.07
C GLU A 564 31.51 5.56 -6.56
N LEU A 565 32.70 5.83 -6.03
CA LEU A 565 32.93 6.07 -4.61
C LEU A 565 33.52 7.46 -4.35
N ASP A 566 32.94 8.19 -3.41
CA ASP A 566 33.43 9.52 -3.00
C ASP A 566 34.72 9.45 -2.16
N GLY A 567 34.99 8.30 -1.55
CA GLY A 567 36.16 8.05 -0.73
C GLY A 567 36.74 6.65 -0.90
N LYS A 568 38.02 6.48 -0.50
CA LYS A 568 38.67 5.17 -0.49
C LYS A 568 38.29 4.42 0.78
N PRO A 569 37.69 3.22 0.70
CA PRO A 569 37.40 2.42 1.88
C PRO A 569 38.69 1.87 2.51
N LYS A 570 38.72 1.76 3.84
CA LYS A 570 39.80 1.06 4.58
C LYS A 570 39.81 -0.42 4.27
N LYS A 571 38.61 -1.02 4.09
CA LYS A 571 38.46 -2.44 3.80
C LYS A 571 37.28 -2.69 2.88
N ALA A 572 37.41 -3.66 1.98
CA ALA A 572 36.31 -4.20 1.16
C ALA A 572 36.22 -5.71 1.43
N GLU A 573 35.03 -6.17 1.82
CA GLU A 573 34.73 -7.57 2.10
C GLU A 573 33.63 -8.04 1.15
N TYR A 574 33.90 -9.10 0.38
CA TYR A 574 32.99 -9.63 -0.62
C TYR A 574 32.32 -10.90 -0.11
N TYR A 575 31.04 -11.02 -0.34
CA TYR A 575 30.24 -12.15 0.13
C TYR A 575 29.42 -12.74 -1.02
N ASP A 576 29.37 -14.06 -1.09
CA ASP A 576 28.51 -14.78 -2.03
C ASP A 576 27.05 -14.83 -1.55
N THR A 577 26.18 -15.49 -2.33
CA THR A 577 24.74 -15.63 -2.03
C THR A 577 24.44 -16.41 -0.75
N TYR A 578 25.43 -17.09 -0.20
CA TYR A 578 25.35 -17.86 1.06
C TYR A 578 25.96 -17.13 2.26
N GLY A 579 26.51 -15.93 2.05
CA GLY A 579 27.22 -15.18 3.07
C GLY A 579 28.65 -15.64 3.35
N ASN A 580 29.23 -16.47 2.49
CA ASN A 580 30.64 -16.82 2.61
C ASN A 580 31.53 -15.67 2.12
N LEU A 581 32.58 -15.36 2.88
CA LEU A 581 33.60 -14.41 2.46
C LEU A 581 34.38 -14.98 1.27
N VAL A 582 34.47 -14.20 0.21
CA VAL A 582 35.20 -14.58 -1.02
C VAL A 582 36.26 -13.53 -1.37
N ALA A 583 37.19 -13.90 -2.26
CA ALA A 583 38.22 -12.98 -2.74
C ALA A 583 37.59 -11.84 -3.57
N GLY A 584 38.15 -10.64 -3.45
CA GLY A 584 37.71 -9.48 -4.21
C GLY A 584 38.80 -8.42 -4.36
N ALA A 585 38.55 -7.44 -5.21
CA ALA A 585 39.48 -6.38 -5.51
C ALA A 585 39.52 -5.30 -4.40
N LYS A 586 40.65 -4.64 -4.26
CA LYS A 586 40.73 -3.38 -3.49
C LYS A 586 40.04 -2.27 -4.28
N LEU A 587 39.20 -1.49 -3.59
CA LEU A 587 38.49 -0.37 -4.19
C LEU A 587 39.19 0.95 -3.87
N VAL A 588 39.04 1.89 -4.80
CA VAL A 588 39.58 3.24 -4.71
C VAL A 588 38.47 4.29 -4.85
N LYS A 589 38.78 5.55 -4.61
CA LYS A 589 37.87 6.67 -4.90
C LYS A 589 37.66 6.78 -6.43
N GLY A 590 36.43 7.19 -6.84
CA GLY A 590 36.02 7.44 -8.21
C GLY A 590 35.32 6.27 -8.86
N LEU A 591 35.00 6.43 -10.14
CA LEU A 591 34.28 5.45 -10.94
C LEU A 591 35.22 4.26 -11.32
N GLN A 592 34.76 3.06 -11.08
CA GLN A 592 35.49 1.83 -11.32
C GLN A 592 34.58 0.66 -11.65
N SER A 593 35.14 -0.34 -12.33
CA SER A 593 34.45 -1.63 -12.54
C SER A 593 34.86 -2.60 -11.44
N VAL A 594 33.85 -3.24 -10.83
CA VAL A 594 34.01 -4.15 -9.69
C VAL A 594 33.27 -5.46 -9.96
N ASN A 595 33.91 -6.60 -9.67
CA ASN A 595 33.22 -7.88 -9.69
C ASN A 595 32.65 -8.15 -8.30
N ILE A 596 31.33 -8.09 -8.18
CA ILE A 596 30.58 -8.46 -6.98
C ILE A 596 29.82 -9.74 -7.30
N PRO A 597 29.89 -10.80 -6.46
CA PRO A 597 29.20 -12.06 -6.74
C PRO A 597 27.71 -11.86 -7.07
N VAL A 598 27.20 -12.60 -8.04
CA VAL A 598 25.77 -12.57 -8.38
C VAL A 598 24.96 -12.98 -7.17
N SER A 599 23.94 -12.19 -6.84
CA SER A 599 23.13 -12.32 -5.63
C SER A 599 23.96 -12.37 -4.34
N GLY A 600 25.12 -11.69 -4.36
CA GLY A 600 25.98 -11.45 -3.22
C GLY A 600 26.14 -9.95 -2.98
N TYR A 601 27.14 -9.55 -2.22
CA TYR A 601 27.38 -8.15 -1.91
C TYR A 601 28.85 -7.86 -1.55
N VAL A 602 29.21 -6.58 -1.63
CA VAL A 602 30.44 -6.05 -1.03
C VAL A 602 30.11 -5.14 0.13
N LYS A 603 30.79 -5.33 1.26
CA LYS A 603 30.76 -4.41 2.39
C LYS A 603 32.01 -3.53 2.37
N LEU A 604 31.82 -2.23 2.35
CA LEU A 604 32.87 -1.22 2.43
C LEU A 604 32.89 -0.60 3.83
N ILE A 605 34.07 -0.55 4.42
CA ILE A 605 34.31 0.02 5.76
C ILE A 605 35.16 1.28 5.59
N TYR A 606 34.66 2.40 6.03
CA TYR A 606 35.31 3.71 5.98
C TYR A 606 35.91 4.16 7.31
#